data_0eff44d59067222bd2cf37729a0b604e
#
_entry.id   0eff44d59067222bd2cf37729a0b604e
#
_cell.length_a   1.000
_cell.length_b   1.000
_cell.length_c   1.000
_cell.angle_alpha   90.00
_cell.angle_beta   90.00
_cell.angle_gamma   90.00
#
_symmetry.space_group_name_H-M   'P 1'
#
loop_
_entity.id
_entity.type
_entity.pdbx_description
1 polymer ?
#
loop_
_entity_poly.entity_id
_entity_poly.type
_entity_poly.pdbx_seq_one_letter_code
_entity_poly.pdbx_strand_id
1 'polypeptide(L)'
;MLRRNLLLGVAGVAVLGVTGCATPPVSVQQATELPAAQLRTCIKRAAHRRGWRVVTDEPGKMRIKYVKGPHVLVADVTYDNEGYMIEAVKEGSTLFNKDGTAHRKVNSWTANLTVTIREEENKILLRQTN
;
A
#
# COMPACT_ATOMS: atom_id res chain seq x y z
N MET A 1 -14.90 -11.35 9.95
CA MET A 1 -15.07 -11.31 9.52
C MET A 1 -15.67 -10.72 8.62
N LEU A 2 -15.89 -10.42 8.44
CA LEU A 2 -16.40 -9.98 7.74
C LEU A 2 -16.36 -8.85 7.25
N ARG A 3 -16.09 -8.37 7.41
CA ARG A 3 -15.90 -7.23 7.11
C ARG A 3 -15.51 -7.06 5.88
N ARG A 4 -15.17 -7.63 5.40
CA ARG A 4 -14.77 -7.55 4.32
C ARG A 4 -15.58 -7.31 3.43
N ASN A 5 -16.09 -7.37 3.29
CA ASN A 5 -16.79 -7.24 2.53
C ASN A 5 -17.03 -6.18 1.93
N LEU A 6 -16.78 -5.94 1.96
CA LEU A 6 -16.99 -5.11 1.53
C LEU A 6 -16.76 -4.51 0.68
N LEU A 7 -16.43 -4.76 0.32
CA LEU A 7 -16.17 -4.25 -0.33
C LEU A 7 -16.30 -3.82 -1.27
N LEU A 8 -16.37 -3.94 -1.55
CA LEU A 8 -16.53 -3.65 -2.30
C LEU A 8 -16.75 -2.83 -2.96
N GLY A 9 -16.72 -2.63 -3.14
CA GLY A 9 -16.87 -2.01 -3.57
C GLY A 9 -16.76 -1.23 -4.27
N VAL A 10 -16.50 -1.31 -4.54
CA VAL A 10 -16.39 -0.72 -5.11
C VAL A 10 -16.37 -0.08 -5.94
N ALA A 11 -16.34 -0.07 -6.13
CA ALA A 11 -16.35 0.38 -6.72
C ALA A 11 -16.22 1.07 -7.61
N GLY A 12 -15.79 1.01 -7.94
CA GLY A 12 -15.38 1.52 -8.74
C GLY A 12 -15.75 2.36 -9.52
N VAL A 13 -15.71 2.41 -9.92
CA VAL A 13 -16.18 2.95 -10.58
C VAL A 13 -16.05 3.99 -11.10
N ALA A 14 -16.10 4.39 -11.27
CA ALA A 14 -16.11 5.47 -11.60
C ALA A 14 -15.29 5.99 -12.31
N VAL A 15 -14.74 5.89 -12.69
CA VAL A 15 -13.85 6.32 -13.30
C VAL A 15 -14.01 6.92 -14.42
N LEU A 16 -14.73 7.07 -14.87
CA LEU A 16 -14.91 7.69 -15.90
C LEU A 16 -14.42 8.92 -16.10
N GLY A 17 -14.25 9.56 -16.94
CA GLY A 17 -13.81 10.87 -17.20
C GLY A 17 -12.37 11.14 -17.01
N VAL A 18 -11.69 10.25 -16.50
CA VAL A 18 -10.28 10.47 -16.30
C VAL A 18 -9.55 10.32 -17.59
N THR A 19 -8.69 11.25 -17.89
CA THR A 19 -7.93 11.18 -19.11
C THR A 19 -6.47 11.40 -18.82
N GLY A 20 -5.64 11.06 -19.77
CA GLY A 20 -4.21 11.26 -19.67
C GLY A 20 -3.60 10.47 -18.55
N CYS A 21 -2.61 11.05 -17.91
CA CYS A 21 -1.86 10.36 -16.88
C CYS A 21 -2.44 10.51 -15.47
N ALA A 22 -3.45 11.37 -15.33
CA ALA A 22 -4.01 11.64 -14.01
C ALA A 22 -5.09 10.62 -13.71
N THR A 23 -4.97 9.95 -12.57
CA THR A 23 -5.93 8.95 -12.14
C THR A 23 -6.24 9.16 -10.66
N PRO A 24 -7.41 8.71 -10.19
CA PRO A 24 -7.66 8.72 -8.76
C PRO A 24 -6.73 7.72 -8.07
N PRO A 25 -6.11 8.11 -6.96
CA PRO A 25 -5.33 7.13 -6.20
C PRO A 25 -6.27 6.13 -5.56
N VAL A 26 -5.89 4.86 -5.62
CA VAL A 26 -6.70 3.78 -5.10
C VAL A 26 -6.04 3.21 -3.86
N SER A 27 -6.81 3.07 -2.78
CA SER A 27 -6.32 2.38 -1.60
C SER A 27 -6.21 0.90 -1.90
N VAL A 28 -5.11 0.29 -1.47
CA VAL A 28 -4.91 -1.14 -1.61
C VAL A 28 -5.28 -1.79 -0.29
N GLN A 29 -6.19 -2.76 -0.33
CA GLN A 29 -6.61 -3.48 0.87
C GLN A 29 -6.42 -4.97 0.64
N GLN A 30 -5.71 -5.64 1.54
CA GLN A 30 -5.36 -7.04 1.40
C GLN A 30 -5.57 -7.77 2.71
N ALA A 31 -6.13 -8.99 2.64
CA ALA A 31 -6.22 -9.88 3.79
C ALA A 31 -4.89 -10.57 4.03
N THR A 32 -4.68 -11.03 5.24
CA THR A 32 -3.47 -11.76 5.60
C THR A 32 -3.83 -12.96 6.46
N GLU A 33 -2.95 -13.97 6.43
CA GLU A 33 -3.05 -15.12 7.33
C GLU A 33 -2.01 -15.03 8.45
N LEU A 34 -1.26 -13.94 8.52
CA LEU A 34 -0.21 -13.77 9.52
C LEU A 34 -0.68 -12.88 10.66
N PRO A 35 -0.20 -13.13 11.88
CA PRO A 35 -0.43 -12.18 12.97
C PRO A 35 0.19 -10.83 12.66
N ALA A 36 -0.33 -9.79 13.27
CA ALA A 36 0.11 -8.43 13.03
C ALA A 36 1.63 -8.25 13.19
N ALA A 37 2.23 -8.90 14.18
CA ALA A 37 3.66 -8.77 14.41
C ALA A 37 4.48 -9.28 13.24
N GLN A 38 4.08 -10.41 12.66
CA GLN A 38 4.77 -10.95 11.49
C GLN A 38 4.46 -10.15 10.24
N LEU A 39 3.22 -9.69 10.12
CA LEU A 39 2.83 -8.85 8.99
C LEU A 39 3.65 -7.55 9.00
N ARG A 40 3.86 -6.97 10.17
CA ARG A 40 4.69 -5.77 10.29
C ARG A 40 6.08 -6.00 9.70
N THR A 41 6.68 -7.16 10.04
CA THR A 41 7.99 -7.50 9.50
C THR A 41 7.96 -7.63 7.99
N CYS A 42 6.92 -8.25 7.45
CA CYS A 42 6.76 -8.39 6.00
C CYS A 42 6.66 -7.03 5.32
N ILE A 43 5.90 -6.12 5.90
CA ILE A 43 5.73 -4.78 5.33
C ILE A 43 7.07 -4.05 5.33
N LYS A 44 7.81 -4.12 6.42
CA LYS A 44 9.10 -3.44 6.51
C LYS A 44 10.10 -4.00 5.50
N ARG A 45 10.16 -5.31 5.39
CA ARG A 45 11.08 -5.96 4.43
C ARG A 45 10.71 -5.62 3.00
N ALA A 46 9.42 -5.64 2.68
CA ALA A 46 8.97 -5.31 1.34
C ALA A 46 9.28 -3.86 1.00
N ALA A 47 9.02 -2.96 1.93
CA ALA A 47 9.32 -1.55 1.74
C ALA A 47 10.81 -1.37 1.44
N HIS A 48 11.65 -2.01 2.25
CA HIS A 48 13.10 -1.92 2.05
C HIS A 48 13.51 -2.47 0.69
N ARG A 49 12.98 -3.63 0.32
CA ARG A 49 13.32 -4.27 -0.96
C ARG A 49 12.94 -3.39 -2.15
N ARG A 50 11.86 -2.64 -2.03
CA ARG A 50 11.39 -1.76 -3.10
C ARG A 50 11.97 -0.36 -3.04
N GLY A 51 12.85 -0.09 -2.08
CA GLY A 51 13.50 1.20 -1.98
C GLY A 51 12.72 2.24 -1.21
N TRP A 52 11.67 1.84 -0.51
CA TRP A 52 10.94 2.74 0.36
C TRP A 52 11.68 2.88 1.68
N ARG A 53 11.52 4.02 2.30
CA ARG A 53 12.07 4.29 3.61
C ARG A 53 10.94 4.36 4.63
N VAL A 54 11.14 3.77 5.79
CA VAL A 54 10.17 3.88 6.88
C VAL A 54 10.38 5.23 7.57
N VAL A 55 9.33 6.04 7.59
CA VAL A 55 9.36 7.37 8.22
C VAL A 55 8.92 7.29 9.67
N THR A 56 7.78 6.64 9.92
CA THR A 56 7.32 6.37 11.27
C THR A 56 6.83 4.93 11.34
N ASP A 57 6.94 4.36 12.53
CA ASP A 57 6.61 2.94 12.74
C ASP A 57 5.92 2.83 14.09
N GLU A 58 4.61 2.90 14.09
CA GLU A 58 3.80 2.82 15.29
C GLU A 58 3.00 1.52 15.23
N PRO A 59 2.56 1.00 16.38
CA PRO A 59 1.75 -0.21 16.36
C PRO A 59 0.54 -0.04 15.46
N GLY A 60 0.42 -0.90 14.45
CA GLY A 60 -0.71 -0.87 13.54
C GLY A 60 -0.62 0.15 12.42
N LYS A 61 0.40 0.99 12.40
CA LYS A 61 0.50 2.01 11.36
C LYS A 61 1.95 2.36 11.07
N MET A 62 2.29 2.35 9.80
CA MET A 62 3.65 2.64 9.36
C MET A 62 3.56 3.66 8.22
N ARG A 63 4.33 4.74 8.33
CA ARG A 63 4.42 5.69 7.23
C ARG A 63 5.70 5.43 6.48
N ILE A 64 5.61 5.35 5.16
CA ILE A 64 6.75 5.04 4.31
C ILE A 64 6.84 6.09 3.20
N LYS A 65 8.02 6.22 2.63
CA LYS A 65 8.31 7.25 1.64
C LYS A 65 9.20 6.68 0.55
N TYR A 66 8.83 6.94 -0.68
CA TYR A 66 9.60 6.50 -1.83
C TYR A 66 10.03 7.71 -2.65
N VAL A 67 11.32 7.80 -2.97
CA VAL A 67 11.87 8.91 -3.74
C VAL A 67 12.53 8.35 -4.97
N LYS A 68 12.14 8.84 -6.13
CA LYS A 68 12.77 8.44 -7.39
C LYS A 68 12.92 9.68 -8.26
N GLY A 69 14.16 10.14 -8.40
CA GLY A 69 14.42 11.39 -9.10
C GLY A 69 13.68 12.53 -8.45
N PRO A 70 12.92 13.32 -9.21
CA PRO A 70 12.16 14.42 -8.63
C PRO A 70 10.85 14.00 -7.99
N HIS A 71 10.51 12.72 -8.06
CA HIS A 71 9.20 12.24 -7.58
C HIS A 71 9.30 11.71 -6.17
N VAL A 72 8.33 12.10 -5.33
CA VAL A 72 8.24 11.65 -3.95
C VAL A 72 6.83 11.14 -3.71
N LEU A 73 6.72 9.96 -3.15
CA LEU A 73 5.43 9.40 -2.73
C LEU A 73 5.49 9.01 -1.26
N VAL A 74 4.53 9.52 -0.50
CA VAL A 74 4.35 9.14 0.90
C VAL A 74 3.11 8.25 0.97
N ALA A 75 3.18 7.18 1.73
CA ALA A 75 2.05 6.28 1.92
C ALA A 75 1.97 5.84 3.37
N ASP A 76 0.75 5.59 3.82
CA ASP A 76 0.50 5.01 5.13
C ASP A 76 0.05 3.58 4.95
N VAL A 77 0.64 2.68 5.71
CA VAL A 77 0.23 1.29 5.76
C VAL A 77 -0.34 1.03 7.14
N THR A 78 -1.64 0.75 7.19
CA THR A 78 -2.29 0.35 8.44
C THR A 78 -2.47 -1.17 8.38
N TYR A 79 -2.31 -1.83 9.52
CA TYR A 79 -2.34 -3.29 9.53
C TYR A 79 -2.80 -3.81 10.89
N ASP A 80 -3.35 -5.01 10.86
CA ASP A 80 -3.77 -5.72 12.06
C ASP A 80 -3.68 -7.22 11.78
N ASN A 81 -4.32 -8.03 12.61
CA ASN A 81 -4.26 -9.49 12.44
C ASN A 81 -5.05 -9.98 11.23
N GLU A 82 -5.83 -9.13 10.59
CA GLU A 82 -6.68 -9.56 9.48
C GLU A 82 -6.18 -9.09 8.14
N GLY A 83 -5.34 -8.08 8.11
CA GLY A 83 -4.84 -7.60 6.84
C GLY A 83 -4.20 -6.25 6.96
N TYR A 84 -4.01 -5.62 5.81
CA TYR A 84 -3.40 -4.31 5.76
C TYR A 84 -4.02 -3.47 4.64
N MET A 85 -3.84 -2.16 4.77
CA MET A 85 -4.27 -1.21 3.76
C MET A 85 -3.16 -0.22 3.49
N ILE A 86 -2.92 0.07 2.22
CA ILE A 86 -1.94 1.06 1.79
C ILE A 86 -2.70 2.24 1.21
N GLU A 87 -2.45 3.43 1.75
CA GLU A 87 -3.07 4.64 1.26
C GLU A 87 -2.00 5.67 0.93
N ALA A 88 -2.05 6.22 -0.27
CA ALA A 88 -1.15 7.28 -0.64
C ALA A 88 -1.54 8.56 0.11
N VAL A 89 -0.55 9.29 0.57
CA VAL A 89 -0.74 10.52 1.34
C VAL A 89 -0.33 11.70 0.48
N LYS A 90 -1.25 12.63 0.30
CA LYS A 90 -0.99 13.80 -0.53
C LYS A 90 0.11 14.69 0.08
N GLU A 91 0.05 14.91 1.39
CA GLU A 91 1.03 15.73 2.05
C GLU A 91 2.41 15.09 1.99
N GLY A 92 3.37 15.86 1.51
CA GLY A 92 4.73 15.37 1.37
C GLY A 92 5.01 14.64 0.06
N SER A 93 3.97 14.39 -0.74
CA SER A 93 4.11 13.76 -2.06
C SER A 93 4.12 14.82 -3.14
N THR A 94 4.81 14.53 -4.24
CA THR A 94 4.89 15.44 -5.38
C THR A 94 4.02 15.01 -6.55
N LEU A 95 3.28 13.92 -6.39
CA LEU A 95 2.59 13.29 -7.51
C LEU A 95 1.09 13.53 -7.53
N PHE A 96 0.60 14.45 -6.70
CA PHE A 96 -0.83 14.73 -6.63
C PHE A 96 -1.16 16.06 -7.28
N ASN A 97 -2.29 16.11 -7.95
CA ASN A 97 -2.86 17.31 -8.51
C ASN A 97 -3.78 17.98 -7.49
N LYS A 98 -4.14 19.22 -7.74
CA LYS A 98 -5.00 19.97 -6.83
C LYS A 98 -6.38 19.35 -6.69
N ASP A 99 -6.86 18.69 -7.74
CA ASP A 99 -8.19 18.08 -7.74
C ASP A 99 -8.22 16.70 -7.09
N GLY A 100 -7.11 16.26 -6.52
CA GLY A 100 -7.05 14.97 -5.85
C GLY A 100 -6.65 13.81 -6.75
N THR A 101 -6.57 14.01 -8.05
CA THR A 101 -6.02 12.98 -8.92
C THR A 101 -4.50 12.95 -8.78
N ALA A 102 -3.89 11.90 -9.26
CA ALA A 102 -2.47 11.71 -9.10
C ALA A 102 -1.85 11.15 -10.37
N HIS A 103 -0.54 11.29 -10.46
CA HIS A 103 0.19 10.62 -11.52
C HIS A 103 0.00 9.11 -11.37
N ARG A 104 -0.12 8.41 -12.50
CA ARG A 104 -0.37 6.96 -12.48
C ARG A 104 0.70 6.17 -11.74
N LYS A 105 1.87 6.73 -11.56
CA LYS A 105 2.94 6.07 -10.79
C LYS A 105 2.52 5.78 -9.36
N VAL A 106 1.60 6.56 -8.80
CA VAL A 106 1.14 6.34 -7.43
C VAL A 106 0.55 4.93 -7.31
N ASN A 107 -0.41 4.60 -8.17
CA ASN A 107 -1.03 3.27 -8.10
C ASN A 107 -0.08 2.17 -8.52
N SER A 108 0.81 2.44 -9.47
CA SER A 108 1.82 1.48 -9.88
C SER A 108 2.76 1.12 -8.74
N TRP A 109 3.24 2.12 -8.04
CA TRP A 109 4.22 1.88 -6.98
C TRP A 109 3.62 1.19 -5.77
N THR A 110 2.38 1.54 -5.41
CA THR A 110 1.71 0.83 -4.31
C THR A 110 1.37 -0.61 -4.72
N ALA A 111 1.01 -0.85 -5.98
CA ALA A 111 0.76 -2.20 -6.45
C ALA A 111 2.02 -3.05 -6.41
N ASN A 112 3.15 -2.49 -6.81
CA ASN A 112 4.43 -3.20 -6.75
C ASN A 112 4.80 -3.55 -5.32
N LEU A 113 4.55 -2.62 -4.40
CA LEU A 113 4.80 -2.88 -2.99
C LEU A 113 3.93 -4.03 -2.49
N THR A 114 2.67 -4.06 -2.89
CA THR A 114 1.74 -5.12 -2.49
C THR A 114 2.24 -6.50 -2.93
N VAL A 115 2.73 -6.59 -4.16
CA VAL A 115 3.28 -7.85 -4.66
C VAL A 115 4.44 -8.31 -3.78
N THR A 116 5.30 -7.39 -3.41
CA THR A 116 6.47 -7.72 -2.61
C THR A 116 6.10 -8.10 -1.18
N ILE A 117 5.08 -7.44 -0.61
CA ILE A 117 4.58 -7.83 0.71
C ILE A 117 4.08 -9.28 0.66
N ARG A 118 3.33 -9.63 -0.38
CA ARG A 118 2.84 -11.00 -0.52
C ARG A 118 3.98 -12.00 -0.60
N GLU A 119 5.05 -11.65 -1.30
CA GLU A 119 6.21 -12.53 -1.38
C GLU A 119 6.82 -12.75 -0.01
N GLU A 120 6.90 -11.70 0.80
CA GLU A 120 7.43 -11.85 2.15
C GLU A 120 6.52 -12.67 3.04
N GLU A 121 5.20 -12.49 2.90
CA GLU A 121 4.24 -13.30 3.63
C GLU A 121 4.40 -14.77 3.27
N ASN A 122 4.53 -15.07 1.98
CA ASN A 122 4.65 -16.44 1.52
C ASN A 122 5.89 -17.11 2.07
N LYS A 123 6.98 -16.40 2.24
CA LYS A 123 8.18 -16.98 2.83
C LYS A 123 7.92 -17.49 4.24
N ILE A 124 7.16 -16.72 5.02
CA ILE A 124 6.84 -17.12 6.39
C ILE A 124 5.87 -18.29 6.39
N LEU A 125 4.82 -18.20 5.57
CA LEU A 125 3.81 -19.25 5.53
C LEU A 125 4.41 -20.59 5.08
N LEU A 126 5.30 -20.55 4.11
CA LEU A 126 5.96 -21.78 3.64
C LEU A 126 6.82 -22.40 4.73
N ARG A 127 7.49 -21.59 5.53
CA ARG A 127 8.27 -22.13 6.64
C ARG A 127 7.39 -22.78 7.69
N GLN A 128 6.20 -22.23 7.91
CA GLN A 128 5.29 -22.78 8.92
C GLN A 128 4.66 -24.10 8.50
N THR A 129 4.62 -24.36 7.19
CA THR A 129 4.01 -25.60 6.72
C THR A 129 5.01 -26.76 6.58
N ASN A 130 6.28 -26.51 6.83
CA ASN A 130 7.30 -27.56 6.72
C ASN A 130 7.59 -28.19 8.10
#